data_04352ed8eb8349beb0dbfd98c2f89696
#
_entry.id   04352ed8eb8349beb0dbfd98c2f89696
#
_cell.length_a   1.000
_cell.length_b   1.000
_cell.length_c   1.000
_cell.angle_alpha   90.00
_cell.angle_beta   90.00
_cell.angle_gamma   90.00
#
_symmetry.space_group_name_H-M   'P 1'
#
loop_
_entity.id
_entity.type
_entity.pdbx_description
1 polymer ?
#
loop_
_entity_poly.entity_id
_entity_poly.type
_entity_poly.pdbx_seq_one_letter_code
_entity_poly.pdbx_strand_id
1 'polypeptide(L)'
;MKVINSIKYLLKKFKFFYFFVLIGFFSIILELFAYNFFNFLEINKNLSDLLALLIGIFFAFYLNFFYNFEIHKSKFKRALILFFIISCFSWVFQKLVSYYFVVDNISYEATRIITSGSFFIIGYLLHRKFSFRDFKKVGVAFYLDKSLNLMKVFKMIGNNLDFIHIDLVDNSFSKNKVKNDIAILKKIKSQWPEHVIQTHIMSKKPTKWIKEVIEFSDILYIHWEIKENLDVVRKMILSSGKKFGVAITLKTPPKKILKILRKSSNLLILSIDDPGFSGQRFNFKAFDYVEFFNNLNFRSKFRICVDGGVDKNIIKILNADDVVSNSAILGSNNPADEIAKFQATKYNG
;
A
#
# COMPACT_ATOMS: atom_id res chain seq x y z
N MET A 1 30.83 7.00 -8.16
CA MET A 1 29.46 7.45 -8.54
C MET A 1 28.44 6.30 -8.63
N LYS A 2 28.70 5.17 -9.35
CA LYS A 2 27.78 4.00 -9.41
C LYS A 2 27.45 3.40 -8.04
N VAL A 3 28.44 3.18 -7.17
CA VAL A 3 28.23 2.58 -5.83
C VAL A 3 27.32 3.46 -4.95
N ILE A 4 27.56 4.79 -4.92
CA ILE A 4 26.75 5.74 -4.15
C ILE A 4 25.28 5.74 -4.63
N ASN A 5 25.06 5.65 -5.94
CA ASN A 5 23.72 5.57 -6.50
C ASN A 5 23.04 4.24 -6.16
N SER A 6 23.77 3.13 -6.15
CA SER A 6 23.24 1.82 -5.69
C SER A 6 22.86 1.82 -4.23
N ILE A 7 23.68 2.42 -3.34
CA ILE A 7 23.35 2.55 -1.92
C ILE A 7 22.12 3.42 -1.71
N LYS A 8 22.03 4.58 -2.39
CA LYS A 8 20.86 5.45 -2.33
C LYS A 8 19.58 4.72 -2.81
N TYR A 9 19.69 3.91 -3.85
CA TYR A 9 18.57 3.09 -4.33
C TYR A 9 18.14 2.05 -3.29
N LEU A 10 19.07 1.31 -2.68
CA LEU A 10 18.78 0.32 -1.65
C LEU A 10 18.13 0.96 -0.41
N LEU A 11 18.62 2.11 0.05
CA LEU A 11 18.03 2.86 1.16
C LEU A 11 16.59 3.28 0.87
N LYS A 12 16.27 3.70 -0.35
CA LYS A 12 14.90 4.02 -0.76
C LYS A 12 14.03 2.77 -0.81
N LYS A 13 14.53 1.68 -1.42
CA LYS A 13 13.81 0.40 -1.56
C LYS A 13 13.48 -0.22 -0.20
N PHE A 14 14.38 -0.13 0.76
CA PHE A 14 14.22 -0.67 2.10
C PHE A 14 13.85 0.39 3.14
N LYS A 15 13.33 1.56 2.72
CA LYS A 15 12.95 2.67 3.61
C LYS A 15 12.15 2.20 4.81
N PHE A 16 11.09 1.46 4.61
CA PHE A 16 10.21 1.01 5.70
C PHE A 16 10.93 0.10 6.70
N PHE A 17 11.82 -0.78 6.21
CA PHE A 17 12.63 -1.65 7.06
C PHE A 17 13.64 -0.84 7.87
N TYR A 18 14.40 0.04 7.22
CA TYR A 18 15.40 0.87 7.87
C TYR A 18 14.80 1.75 8.99
N PHE A 19 13.71 2.44 8.70
CA PHE A 19 13.03 3.24 9.73
C PHE A 19 12.42 2.38 10.83
N PHE A 20 11.89 1.20 10.50
CA PHE A 20 11.38 0.26 11.50
C PHE A 20 12.48 -0.19 12.46
N VAL A 21 13.69 -0.47 11.96
CA VAL A 21 14.87 -0.79 12.77
C VAL A 21 15.22 0.36 13.72
N LEU A 22 15.34 1.58 13.20
CA LEU A 22 15.68 2.75 14.01
C LEU A 22 14.63 3.00 15.11
N ILE A 23 13.35 2.96 14.75
CA ILE A 23 12.25 3.15 15.70
C ILE A 23 12.29 2.05 16.78
N GLY A 24 12.53 0.80 16.40
CA GLY A 24 12.65 -0.31 17.34
C GLY A 24 13.83 -0.12 18.30
N PHE A 25 14.98 0.33 17.81
CA PHE A 25 16.14 0.63 18.63
C PHE A 25 15.82 1.73 19.67
N PHE A 26 15.25 2.85 19.26
CA PHE A 26 14.87 3.92 20.18
C PHE A 26 13.73 3.49 21.14
N SER A 27 12.84 2.62 20.70
CA SER A 27 11.79 2.04 21.55
C SER A 27 12.39 1.20 22.69
N ILE A 28 13.40 0.40 22.42
CA ILE A 28 14.11 -0.40 23.45
C ILE A 28 14.84 0.52 24.44
N ILE A 29 15.51 1.57 23.97
CA ILE A 29 16.17 2.55 24.86
C ILE A 29 15.13 3.20 25.78
N LEU A 30 13.98 3.62 25.24
CA LEU A 30 12.90 4.22 26.03
C LEU A 30 12.30 3.23 27.04
N GLU A 31 12.12 1.96 26.64
CA GLU A 31 11.64 0.88 27.50
C GLU A 31 12.61 0.65 28.68
N LEU A 32 13.91 0.55 28.42
CA LEU A 32 14.93 0.37 29.45
C LEU A 32 15.00 1.58 30.41
N PHE A 33 14.91 2.79 29.87
CA PHE A 33 14.86 4.00 30.69
C PHE A 33 13.62 3.99 31.59
N ALA A 34 12.44 3.70 31.04
CA ALA A 34 11.20 3.61 31.80
C ALA A 34 11.25 2.52 32.87
N TYR A 35 11.80 1.34 32.55
CA TYR A 35 11.99 0.25 33.50
C TYR A 35 12.86 0.66 34.69
N ASN A 36 14.02 1.27 34.44
CA ASN A 36 14.91 1.75 35.50
C ASN A 36 14.28 2.89 36.33
N PHE A 37 13.54 3.79 35.67
CA PHE A 37 12.81 4.86 36.34
C PHE A 37 11.72 4.32 37.28
N PHE A 38 10.93 3.34 36.87
CA PHE A 38 9.92 2.70 37.71
C PHE A 38 10.54 1.92 38.87
N ASN A 39 11.67 1.25 38.65
CA ASN A 39 12.39 0.59 39.75
C ASN A 39 12.98 1.61 40.76
N PHE A 40 13.43 2.78 40.30
CA PHE A 40 13.86 3.87 41.18
C PHE A 40 12.71 4.42 42.02
N LEU A 41 11.49 4.38 41.52
CA LEU A 41 10.27 4.71 42.28
C LEU A 41 9.78 3.55 43.16
N GLU A 42 10.59 2.51 43.37
CA GLU A 42 10.31 1.31 44.17
C GLU A 42 9.05 0.54 43.73
N ILE A 43 8.63 0.69 42.46
CA ILE A 43 7.54 -0.07 41.87
C ILE A 43 7.98 -1.54 41.73
N ASN A 44 7.06 -2.48 41.98
CA ASN A 44 7.31 -3.91 41.81
C ASN A 44 7.88 -4.21 40.41
N LYS A 45 8.98 -5.02 40.34
CA LYS A 45 9.72 -5.33 39.12
C LYS A 45 8.84 -5.84 37.96
N ASN A 46 7.87 -6.71 38.26
CA ASN A 46 6.96 -7.22 37.23
C ASN A 46 6.05 -6.13 36.66
N LEU A 47 5.60 -5.22 37.51
CA LEU A 47 4.79 -4.07 37.10
C LEU A 47 5.65 -3.05 36.34
N SER A 48 6.89 -2.82 36.78
CA SER A 48 7.84 -1.95 36.07
C SER A 48 8.15 -2.47 34.65
N ASP A 49 8.38 -3.79 34.50
CA ASP A 49 8.57 -4.43 33.18
C ASP A 49 7.34 -4.26 32.28
N LEU A 50 6.14 -4.50 32.81
CA LEU A 50 4.91 -4.34 32.05
C LEU A 50 4.67 -2.89 31.60
N LEU A 51 4.82 -1.92 32.50
CA LEU A 51 4.61 -0.50 32.19
C LEU A 51 5.65 0.01 31.19
N ALA A 52 6.92 -0.37 31.35
CA ALA A 52 7.98 -0.03 30.41
C ALA A 52 7.73 -0.62 29.02
N LEU A 53 7.32 -1.89 28.94
CA LEU A 53 6.94 -2.55 27.69
C LEU A 53 5.80 -1.79 26.99
N LEU A 54 4.73 -1.41 27.72
CA LEU A 54 3.63 -0.66 27.15
C LEU A 54 4.08 0.68 26.55
N ILE A 55 4.94 1.42 27.24
CA ILE A 55 5.52 2.69 26.75
C ILE A 55 6.30 2.42 25.46
N GLY A 56 7.17 1.40 25.42
CA GLY A 56 7.92 1.03 24.23
C GLY A 56 7.03 0.66 23.06
N ILE A 57 5.99 -0.16 23.28
CA ILE A 57 5.02 -0.57 22.25
C ILE A 57 4.28 0.65 21.68
N PHE A 58 3.75 1.54 22.53
CA PHE A 58 3.03 2.73 22.09
C PHE A 58 3.93 3.68 21.30
N PHE A 59 5.15 3.91 21.75
CA PHE A 59 6.13 4.74 21.05
C PHE A 59 6.46 4.15 19.67
N ALA A 60 6.78 2.85 19.61
CA ALA A 60 7.07 2.18 18.35
C ALA A 60 5.87 2.20 17.41
N PHE A 61 4.65 1.96 17.92
CA PHE A 61 3.43 2.04 17.12
C PHE A 61 3.23 3.44 16.54
N TYR A 62 3.28 4.47 17.39
CA TYR A 62 3.03 5.85 17.00
C TYR A 62 3.96 6.29 15.87
N LEU A 63 5.28 6.09 16.03
CA LEU A 63 6.26 6.49 15.04
C LEU A 63 6.13 5.66 13.74
N ASN A 64 5.87 4.36 13.85
CA ASN A 64 5.65 3.54 12.65
C ASN A 64 4.38 3.94 11.92
N PHE A 65 3.27 4.18 12.62
CA PHE A 65 1.99 4.50 12.01
C PHE A 65 2.01 5.86 11.29
N PHE A 66 2.51 6.90 11.96
CA PHE A 66 2.44 8.27 11.44
C PHE A 66 3.64 8.68 10.60
N TYR A 67 4.84 8.16 10.87
CA TYR A 67 6.07 8.66 10.26
C TYR A 67 6.80 7.65 9.36
N ASN A 68 6.67 6.35 9.60
CA ASN A 68 7.30 5.35 8.76
C ASN A 68 6.37 4.91 7.62
N PHE A 69 5.19 4.38 7.97
CA PHE A 69 4.22 3.85 7.00
C PHE A 69 3.19 4.88 6.53
N GLU A 70 3.04 6.02 7.22
CA GLU A 70 2.15 7.14 6.89
C GLU A 70 0.71 6.68 6.56
N ILE A 71 0.12 5.92 7.47
CA ILE A 71 -1.19 5.31 7.27
C ILE A 71 -2.29 6.31 7.62
N HIS A 72 -3.34 6.34 6.81
CA HIS A 72 -4.48 7.21 7.04
C HIS A 72 -5.14 6.96 8.40
N LYS A 73 -5.46 8.05 9.14
CA LYS A 73 -5.99 8.01 10.52
C LYS A 73 -7.21 7.09 10.71
N SER A 74 -8.05 6.92 9.67
CA SER A 74 -9.21 6.01 9.72
C SER A 74 -8.84 4.54 9.98
N LYS A 75 -7.60 4.14 9.75
CA LYS A 75 -7.09 2.77 9.98
C LYS A 75 -6.45 2.60 11.36
N PHE A 76 -6.35 3.68 12.18
CA PHE A 76 -5.62 3.71 13.46
C PHE A 76 -6.04 2.59 14.41
N LYS A 77 -7.33 2.48 14.72
CA LYS A 77 -7.86 1.48 15.68
C LYS A 77 -7.46 0.04 15.28
N ARG A 78 -7.63 -0.32 14.01
CA ARG A 78 -7.26 -1.65 13.53
C ARG A 78 -5.75 -1.88 13.60
N ALA A 79 -4.97 -0.91 13.15
CA ALA A 79 -3.52 -1.00 13.15
C ALA A 79 -2.97 -1.12 14.56
N LEU A 80 -3.51 -0.34 15.52
CA LEU A 80 -3.13 -0.37 16.94
C LEU A 80 -3.38 -1.75 17.55
N ILE A 81 -4.60 -2.29 17.39
CA ILE A 81 -4.96 -3.60 17.93
C ILE A 81 -4.03 -4.69 17.41
N LEU A 82 -3.81 -4.73 16.09
CA LEU A 82 -2.94 -5.74 15.48
C LEU A 82 -1.47 -5.56 15.88
N PHE A 83 -1.01 -4.30 15.99
CA PHE A 83 0.35 -4.04 16.46
C PHE A 83 0.54 -4.53 17.88
N PHE A 84 -0.40 -4.20 18.76
CA PHE A 84 -0.36 -4.62 20.15
C PHE A 84 -0.35 -6.15 20.30
N ILE A 85 -1.25 -6.86 19.61
CA ILE A 85 -1.33 -8.33 19.64
C ILE A 85 0.00 -8.95 19.18
N ILE A 86 0.57 -8.49 18.04
CA ILE A 86 1.82 -9.03 17.50
C ILE A 86 2.99 -8.73 18.46
N SER A 87 3.04 -7.52 19.04
CA SER A 87 4.09 -7.13 19.97
C SER A 87 4.02 -7.93 21.28
N CYS A 88 2.83 -8.12 21.84
CA CYS A 88 2.64 -8.94 23.03
C CYS A 88 3.02 -10.41 22.76
N PHE A 89 2.59 -10.96 21.63
CA PHE A 89 2.99 -12.32 21.23
C PHE A 89 4.51 -12.44 21.09
N SER A 90 5.16 -11.47 20.47
CA SER A 90 6.62 -11.44 20.33
C SER A 90 7.30 -11.36 21.71
N TRP A 91 6.79 -10.54 22.62
CA TRP A 91 7.33 -10.41 23.97
C TRP A 91 7.18 -11.71 24.77
N VAL A 92 6.00 -12.36 24.76
CA VAL A 92 5.80 -13.66 25.43
C VAL A 92 6.79 -14.70 24.88
N PHE A 93 6.93 -14.76 23.55
CA PHE A 93 7.86 -15.69 22.92
C PHE A 93 9.32 -15.40 23.28
N GLN A 94 9.71 -14.13 23.35
CA GLN A 94 11.05 -13.74 23.82
C GLN A 94 11.29 -14.14 25.29
N LYS A 95 10.29 -13.99 26.16
CA LYS A 95 10.40 -14.44 27.58
C LYS A 95 10.57 -15.96 27.66
N LEU A 96 9.82 -16.73 26.86
CA LEU A 96 9.98 -18.18 26.79
C LEU A 96 11.38 -18.58 26.31
N VAL A 97 11.89 -17.94 25.25
CA VAL A 97 13.25 -18.20 24.75
C VAL A 97 14.28 -17.84 25.82
N SER A 98 14.12 -16.70 26.49
CA SER A 98 15.03 -16.30 27.58
C SER A 98 15.01 -17.30 28.72
N TYR A 99 13.85 -17.84 29.09
CA TYR A 99 13.73 -18.84 30.15
C TYR A 99 14.46 -20.16 29.84
N TYR A 100 14.38 -20.62 28.57
CA TYR A 100 14.98 -21.92 28.19
C TYR A 100 16.43 -21.85 27.71
N PHE A 101 16.87 -20.70 27.19
CA PHE A 101 18.16 -20.61 26.48
C PHE A 101 19.16 -19.62 27.07
N VAL A 102 18.77 -18.82 28.07
CA VAL A 102 19.68 -17.83 28.64
C VAL A 102 20.28 -18.35 29.94
N VAL A 103 21.62 -18.40 29.98
CA VAL A 103 22.44 -18.83 31.12
C VAL A 103 22.34 -17.81 32.26
N ASP A 104 22.38 -18.27 33.50
CA ASP A 104 22.12 -17.56 34.76
C ASP A 104 22.92 -16.25 35.03
N ASN A 105 23.80 -15.80 34.13
CA ASN A 105 24.71 -14.67 34.35
C ASN A 105 24.56 -13.50 33.38
N ILE A 106 23.46 -13.42 32.61
CA ILE A 106 23.25 -12.33 31.65
C ILE A 106 22.25 -11.30 32.25
N SER A 107 22.61 -10.00 32.15
CA SER A 107 21.73 -8.93 32.64
C SER A 107 20.41 -8.87 31.86
N TYR A 108 19.36 -8.31 32.48
CA TYR A 108 18.06 -8.09 31.83
C TYR A 108 18.24 -7.33 30.52
N GLU A 109 19.06 -6.27 30.50
CA GLU A 109 19.31 -5.43 29.35
C GLU A 109 19.94 -6.20 28.19
N ALA A 110 20.98 -7.00 28.49
CA ALA A 110 21.63 -7.81 27.46
C ALA A 110 20.68 -8.88 26.89
N THR A 111 19.95 -9.57 27.75
CA THR A 111 18.93 -10.54 27.36
C THR A 111 17.87 -9.88 26.45
N ARG A 112 17.39 -8.69 26.82
CA ARG A 112 16.38 -7.95 26.06
C ARG A 112 16.88 -7.56 24.67
N ILE A 113 18.13 -7.07 24.56
CA ILE A 113 18.74 -6.69 23.28
C ILE A 113 18.91 -7.90 22.37
N ILE A 114 19.48 -9.00 22.88
CA ILE A 114 19.75 -10.21 22.09
C ILE A 114 18.45 -10.83 21.56
N THR A 115 17.46 -11.02 22.43
CA THR A 115 16.18 -11.63 22.06
C THR A 115 15.38 -10.75 21.11
N SER A 116 15.33 -9.43 21.35
CA SER A 116 14.66 -8.48 20.47
C SER A 116 15.31 -8.44 19.09
N GLY A 117 16.65 -8.43 19.01
CA GLY A 117 17.39 -8.45 17.75
C GLY A 117 17.10 -9.70 16.91
N SER A 118 17.05 -10.88 17.55
CA SER A 118 16.78 -12.15 16.86
C SER A 118 15.40 -12.22 16.22
N PHE A 119 14.38 -11.62 16.85
CA PHE A 119 13.00 -11.63 16.34
C PHE A 119 12.63 -10.41 15.51
N PHE A 120 13.55 -9.50 15.32
CA PHE A 120 13.30 -8.21 14.67
C PHE A 120 12.78 -8.34 13.22
N ILE A 121 13.41 -9.20 12.42
CA ILE A 121 13.03 -9.41 11.01
C ILE A 121 11.62 -10.01 10.90
N ILE A 122 11.33 -11.03 11.73
CA ILE A 122 10.02 -11.68 11.76
C ILE A 122 8.95 -10.66 12.19
N GLY A 123 9.23 -9.89 13.25
CA GLY A 123 8.36 -8.82 13.73
C GLY A 123 8.06 -7.78 12.65
N TYR A 124 9.09 -7.31 11.93
CA TYR A 124 8.92 -6.40 10.80
C TYR A 124 7.97 -6.96 9.73
N LEU A 125 8.18 -8.22 9.31
CA LEU A 125 7.37 -8.85 8.27
C LEU A 125 5.90 -8.98 8.72
N LEU A 126 5.67 -9.38 9.97
CA LEU A 126 4.33 -9.49 10.55
C LEU A 126 3.66 -8.12 10.66
N HIS A 127 4.33 -7.10 11.18
CA HIS A 127 3.77 -5.77 11.29
C HIS A 127 3.51 -5.15 9.91
N ARG A 128 4.42 -5.29 8.95
CA ARG A 128 4.22 -4.81 7.57
C ARG A 128 3.02 -5.49 6.91
N LYS A 129 2.85 -6.80 7.10
CA LYS A 129 1.79 -7.59 6.48
C LYS A 129 0.41 -7.37 7.12
N PHE A 130 0.36 -7.18 8.45
CA PHE A 130 -0.89 -7.14 9.21
C PHE A 130 -1.20 -5.75 9.78
N SER A 131 -0.32 -5.18 10.62
CA SER A 131 -0.58 -3.90 11.30
C SER A 131 -0.57 -2.73 10.32
N PHE A 132 0.46 -2.66 9.49
CA PHE A 132 0.73 -1.53 8.60
C PHE A 132 0.47 -1.82 7.12
N ARG A 133 -0.35 -2.81 6.79
CA ARG A 133 -0.65 -3.23 5.41
C ARG A 133 -1.23 -2.14 4.51
N ASP A 134 -1.75 -1.06 5.11
CA ASP A 134 -2.45 0.03 4.41
C ASP A 134 -1.52 1.21 4.03
N PHE A 135 -0.21 1.02 4.05
CA PHE A 135 0.73 2.02 3.54
C PHE A 135 0.48 2.37 2.07
N LYS A 136 0.93 3.58 1.65
CA LYS A 136 0.78 4.05 0.27
C LYS A 136 1.53 3.12 -0.70
N LYS A 137 0.84 2.69 -1.76
CA LYS A 137 1.38 1.79 -2.79
C LYS A 137 1.48 2.48 -4.13
N VAL A 138 2.50 2.12 -4.88
CA VAL A 138 2.79 2.65 -6.22
C VAL A 138 2.64 1.54 -7.25
N GLY A 139 1.72 1.73 -8.19
CA GLY A 139 1.51 0.87 -9.33
C GLY A 139 1.97 1.49 -10.64
N VAL A 140 2.25 0.65 -11.61
CA VAL A 140 2.54 1.05 -12.98
C VAL A 140 1.41 0.58 -13.89
N ALA A 141 0.89 1.50 -14.73
CA ALA A 141 -0.20 1.18 -15.66
C ALA A 141 0.34 0.62 -16.97
N PHE A 142 -0.37 -0.37 -17.49
CA PHE A 142 -0.14 -0.93 -18.83
C PHE A 142 -1.45 -1.01 -19.61
N TYR A 143 -1.38 -0.62 -20.89
CA TYR A 143 -2.44 -0.93 -21.84
C TYR A 143 -2.24 -2.34 -22.40
N LEU A 144 -3.35 -3.03 -22.68
CA LEU A 144 -3.32 -4.35 -23.33
C LEU A 144 -3.12 -4.21 -24.85
N ASP A 145 -2.11 -3.48 -25.26
CA ASP A 145 -1.78 -3.22 -26.66
C ASP A 145 -0.60 -4.08 -27.13
N LYS A 146 -0.66 -4.57 -28.38
CA LYS A 146 0.40 -5.41 -28.98
C LYS A 146 1.75 -4.72 -29.10
N SER A 147 1.79 -3.39 -29.06
CA SER A 147 3.03 -2.61 -29.04
C SER A 147 3.80 -2.72 -27.71
N LEU A 148 3.18 -3.23 -26.64
CA LEU A 148 3.81 -3.38 -25.34
C LEU A 148 4.94 -4.41 -25.38
N ASN A 149 6.17 -3.94 -25.33
CA ASN A 149 7.33 -4.80 -25.16
C ASN A 149 7.53 -5.16 -23.68
N LEU A 150 6.82 -6.21 -23.25
CA LEU A 150 6.78 -6.65 -21.85
C LEU A 150 8.17 -6.98 -21.30
N MET A 151 9.02 -7.63 -22.10
CA MET A 151 10.38 -8.01 -21.68
C MET A 151 11.25 -6.77 -21.45
N LYS A 152 11.14 -5.74 -22.31
CA LYS A 152 11.82 -4.46 -22.12
C LYS A 152 11.37 -3.79 -20.83
N VAL A 153 10.08 -3.73 -20.61
CA VAL A 153 9.50 -3.14 -19.39
C VAL A 153 9.98 -3.89 -18.14
N PHE A 154 9.95 -5.21 -18.16
CA PHE A 154 10.43 -6.01 -17.01
C PHE A 154 11.92 -5.75 -16.73
N LYS A 155 12.76 -5.65 -17.75
CA LYS A 155 14.18 -5.27 -17.56
C LYS A 155 14.35 -3.88 -16.94
N MET A 156 13.43 -2.95 -17.20
CA MET A 156 13.49 -1.59 -16.69
C MET A 156 13.02 -1.46 -15.23
N ILE A 157 11.95 -2.17 -14.84
CA ILE A 157 11.32 -2.00 -13.53
C ILE A 157 11.47 -3.21 -12.61
N GLY A 158 11.68 -4.42 -13.14
CA GLY A 158 11.75 -5.67 -12.37
C GLY A 158 10.53 -5.88 -11.48
N ASN A 159 10.77 -6.30 -10.24
CA ASN A 159 9.76 -6.50 -9.19
C ASN A 159 9.64 -5.31 -8.22
N ASN A 160 10.05 -4.11 -8.62
CA ASN A 160 10.13 -2.98 -7.69
C ASN A 160 8.80 -2.27 -7.42
N LEU A 161 7.76 -2.52 -8.23
CA LEU A 161 6.41 -1.95 -8.05
C LEU A 161 5.63 -2.70 -6.96
N ASP A 162 4.63 -2.04 -6.37
CA ASP A 162 3.79 -2.67 -5.35
C ASP A 162 2.60 -3.43 -5.96
N PHE A 163 2.13 -3.02 -7.13
CA PHE A 163 1.07 -3.68 -7.89
C PHE A 163 1.13 -3.29 -9.38
N ILE A 164 0.47 -4.07 -10.20
CA ILE A 164 0.31 -3.82 -11.63
C ILE A 164 -1.08 -3.28 -11.87
N HIS A 165 -1.17 -2.21 -12.64
CA HIS A 165 -2.43 -1.65 -13.10
C HIS A 165 -2.62 -1.91 -14.58
N ILE A 166 -3.78 -2.42 -14.97
CA ILE A 166 -4.11 -2.73 -16.36
C ILE A 166 -5.24 -1.85 -16.81
N ASP A 167 -5.00 -1.02 -17.81
CA ASP A 167 -6.01 -0.20 -18.46
C ASP A 167 -6.61 -0.96 -19.64
N LEU A 168 -7.85 -1.43 -19.48
CA LEU A 168 -8.66 -2.01 -20.53
C LEU A 168 -9.64 -0.96 -21.03
N VAL A 169 -9.43 -0.48 -22.24
CA VAL A 169 -10.16 0.63 -22.84
C VAL A 169 -11.09 0.13 -23.93
N ASP A 170 -12.39 0.39 -23.77
CA ASP A 170 -13.42 0.05 -24.76
C ASP A 170 -13.92 1.31 -25.49
N ASN A 171 -14.15 1.21 -26.79
CA ASN A 171 -14.63 2.31 -27.63
C ASN A 171 -15.98 2.89 -27.19
N SER A 172 -16.75 2.14 -26.39
CA SER A 172 -18.00 2.64 -25.81
C SER A 172 -17.80 3.66 -24.69
N PHE A 173 -16.60 3.69 -24.11
CA PHE A 173 -16.26 4.56 -22.97
C PHE A 173 -15.30 5.68 -23.35
N SER A 174 -14.35 5.41 -24.21
CA SER A 174 -13.31 6.34 -24.66
C SER A 174 -13.33 6.52 -26.18
N LYS A 175 -12.88 7.68 -26.64
CA LYS A 175 -12.60 7.93 -28.06
C LYS A 175 -11.34 7.24 -28.55
N ASN A 176 -10.49 6.78 -27.64
CA ASN A 176 -9.27 6.06 -27.98
C ASN A 176 -9.62 4.64 -28.47
N LYS A 177 -9.17 4.31 -29.68
CA LYS A 177 -9.40 3.00 -30.30
C LYS A 177 -8.28 2.02 -29.91
N VAL A 178 -8.12 1.73 -28.62
CA VAL A 178 -7.16 0.72 -28.17
C VAL A 178 -7.68 -0.67 -28.58
N LYS A 179 -6.85 -1.44 -29.24
CA LYS A 179 -7.14 -2.83 -29.58
C LYS A 179 -6.62 -3.72 -28.45
N ASN A 180 -7.49 -4.00 -27.45
CA ASN A 180 -7.12 -4.83 -26.33
C ASN A 180 -6.79 -6.27 -26.76
N ASP A 181 -5.61 -6.75 -26.35
CA ASP A 181 -5.18 -8.13 -26.54
C ASP A 181 -5.04 -8.81 -25.15
N ILE A 182 -6.03 -9.61 -24.79
CA ILE A 182 -6.08 -10.27 -23.47
C ILE A 182 -4.92 -11.26 -23.27
N ALA A 183 -4.31 -11.79 -24.34
CA ALA A 183 -3.15 -12.64 -24.21
C ALA A 183 -1.96 -11.94 -23.53
N ILE A 184 -1.89 -10.61 -23.64
CA ILE A 184 -0.87 -9.79 -22.96
C ILE A 184 -1.07 -9.85 -21.43
N LEU A 185 -2.32 -9.81 -20.94
CA LEU A 185 -2.62 -9.90 -19.52
C LEU A 185 -2.13 -11.23 -18.92
N LYS A 186 -2.34 -12.33 -19.66
CA LYS A 186 -1.79 -13.66 -19.29
C LYS A 186 -0.26 -13.64 -19.18
N LYS A 187 0.42 -13.01 -20.13
CA LYS A 187 1.89 -12.84 -20.09
C LYS A 187 2.32 -11.97 -18.90
N ILE A 188 1.60 -10.89 -18.61
CA ILE A 188 1.85 -10.03 -17.45
C ILE A 188 1.73 -10.85 -16.16
N LYS A 189 0.67 -11.65 -15.98
CA LYS A 189 0.50 -12.51 -14.80
C LYS A 189 1.62 -13.54 -14.65
N SER A 190 2.10 -14.11 -15.76
CA SER A 190 3.25 -15.04 -15.74
C SER A 190 4.55 -14.33 -15.37
N GLN A 191 4.74 -13.07 -15.81
CA GLN A 191 5.96 -12.30 -15.55
C GLN A 191 6.03 -11.79 -14.09
N TRP A 192 4.87 -11.49 -13.49
CA TRP A 192 4.73 -11.00 -12.11
C TRP A 192 3.71 -11.83 -11.32
N PRO A 193 3.99 -13.12 -11.05
CA PRO A 193 3.03 -14.05 -10.45
C PRO A 193 2.58 -13.63 -9.05
N GLU A 194 3.48 -13.02 -8.27
CA GLU A 194 3.25 -12.62 -6.87
C GLU A 194 2.64 -11.21 -6.73
N HIS A 195 2.58 -10.42 -7.81
CA HIS A 195 2.05 -9.07 -7.74
C HIS A 195 0.53 -9.07 -7.88
N VAL A 196 -0.09 -8.17 -7.12
CA VAL A 196 -1.53 -7.87 -7.28
C VAL A 196 -1.75 -7.22 -8.63
N ILE A 197 -2.67 -7.77 -9.42
CA ILE A 197 -3.11 -7.20 -10.68
C ILE A 197 -4.45 -6.51 -10.46
N GLN A 198 -4.46 -5.21 -10.70
CA GLN A 198 -5.65 -4.37 -10.70
C GLN A 198 -6.06 -4.12 -12.16
N THR A 199 -7.24 -4.52 -12.55
CA THR A 199 -7.75 -4.29 -13.91
C THR A 199 -8.83 -3.20 -13.88
N HIS A 200 -8.54 -2.09 -14.53
CA HIS A 200 -9.41 -0.94 -14.68
C HIS A 200 -10.17 -1.05 -16.01
N ILE A 201 -11.46 -1.37 -15.94
CA ILE A 201 -12.30 -1.60 -17.13
C ILE A 201 -13.05 -0.33 -17.49
N MET A 202 -12.54 0.37 -18.48
CA MET A 202 -13.18 1.56 -19.09
C MET A 202 -14.12 1.12 -20.21
N SER A 203 -15.31 0.61 -19.84
CA SER A 203 -16.36 0.15 -20.77
C SER A 203 -17.75 0.53 -20.26
N LYS A 204 -18.68 0.85 -21.17
CA LYS A 204 -20.11 1.01 -20.81
C LYS A 204 -20.81 -0.33 -20.57
N LYS A 205 -20.25 -1.43 -21.08
CA LYS A 205 -20.75 -2.81 -20.93
C LYS A 205 -19.62 -3.72 -20.43
N PRO A 206 -19.21 -3.60 -19.14
CA PRO A 206 -18.04 -4.28 -18.62
C PRO A 206 -18.17 -5.80 -18.52
N THR A 207 -19.38 -6.37 -18.47
CA THR A 207 -19.60 -7.80 -18.23
C THR A 207 -18.87 -8.69 -19.24
N LYS A 208 -18.81 -8.29 -20.52
CA LYS A 208 -18.07 -9.06 -21.53
C LYS A 208 -16.57 -9.14 -21.22
N TRP A 209 -15.98 -8.01 -20.83
CA TRP A 209 -14.56 -7.91 -20.51
C TRP A 209 -14.20 -8.61 -19.21
N ILE A 210 -15.06 -8.52 -18.19
CA ILE A 210 -14.88 -9.21 -16.93
C ILE A 210 -14.68 -10.70 -17.14
N LYS A 211 -15.50 -11.35 -17.97
CA LYS A 211 -15.39 -12.78 -18.27
C LYS A 211 -14.00 -13.17 -18.82
N GLU A 212 -13.39 -12.28 -19.59
CA GLU A 212 -12.08 -12.52 -20.24
C GLU A 212 -10.89 -12.27 -19.29
N VAL A 213 -11.02 -11.31 -18.35
CA VAL A 213 -9.87 -10.86 -17.51
C VAL A 213 -9.91 -11.36 -16.07
N ILE A 214 -11.05 -11.87 -15.59
CA ILE A 214 -11.27 -12.14 -14.17
C ILE A 214 -10.31 -13.18 -13.61
N GLU A 215 -9.90 -14.16 -14.39
CA GLU A 215 -8.95 -15.19 -13.99
C GLU A 215 -7.57 -14.59 -13.64
N PHE A 216 -7.14 -13.57 -14.39
CA PHE A 216 -5.81 -12.97 -14.26
C PHE A 216 -5.79 -11.75 -13.34
N SER A 217 -6.95 -11.29 -12.87
CA SER A 217 -7.10 -10.07 -12.07
C SER A 217 -7.34 -10.40 -10.59
N ASP A 218 -6.83 -9.57 -9.69
CA ASP A 218 -7.09 -9.67 -8.25
C ASP A 218 -8.11 -8.62 -7.79
N ILE A 219 -8.12 -7.45 -8.43
CA ILE A 219 -9.05 -6.35 -8.19
C ILE A 219 -9.57 -5.88 -9.54
N LEU A 220 -10.88 -5.76 -9.71
CA LEU A 220 -11.49 -5.18 -10.90
C LEU A 220 -12.15 -3.85 -10.54
N TYR A 221 -11.69 -2.78 -11.17
CA TYR A 221 -12.29 -1.45 -11.07
C TYR A 221 -13.29 -1.24 -12.19
N ILE A 222 -14.54 -0.97 -11.80
CA ILE A 222 -15.66 -0.76 -12.72
C ILE A 222 -16.19 0.65 -12.52
N HIS A 223 -16.32 1.39 -13.62
CA HIS A 223 -16.82 2.74 -13.59
C HIS A 223 -18.27 2.82 -13.12
N TRP A 224 -18.59 3.85 -12.35
CA TRP A 224 -19.97 4.20 -12.02
C TRP A 224 -20.80 4.54 -13.28
N GLU A 225 -20.15 5.09 -14.27
CA GLU A 225 -20.75 5.60 -15.52
C GLU A 225 -21.11 4.50 -16.53
N ILE A 226 -21.22 3.25 -16.13
CA ILE A 226 -21.64 2.13 -16.99
C ILE A 226 -23.13 2.17 -17.35
N LYS A 227 -23.52 1.39 -18.37
CA LYS A 227 -24.92 1.20 -18.76
C LYS A 227 -25.56 -0.06 -18.17
N GLU A 228 -24.76 -0.95 -17.57
CA GLU A 228 -25.20 -2.17 -16.90
C GLU A 228 -25.51 -1.91 -15.44
N ASN A 229 -26.25 -2.82 -14.79
CA ASN A 229 -26.50 -2.72 -13.34
C ASN A 229 -25.23 -3.00 -12.54
N LEU A 230 -24.68 -1.97 -11.90
CA LEU A 230 -23.41 -2.05 -11.19
C LEU A 230 -23.45 -3.01 -9.99
N ASP A 231 -24.59 -3.17 -9.30
CA ASP A 231 -24.73 -4.15 -8.22
C ASP A 231 -24.68 -5.61 -8.74
N VAL A 232 -25.22 -5.87 -9.94
CA VAL A 232 -25.13 -7.18 -10.60
C VAL A 232 -23.67 -7.47 -10.99
N VAL A 233 -23.01 -6.50 -11.63
CA VAL A 233 -21.60 -6.58 -12.01
C VAL A 233 -20.71 -6.82 -10.76
N ARG A 234 -20.98 -6.09 -9.67
CA ARG A 234 -20.27 -6.27 -8.40
C ARG A 234 -20.44 -7.69 -7.85
N LYS A 235 -21.66 -8.22 -7.83
CA LYS A 235 -21.92 -9.58 -7.34
C LYS A 235 -21.19 -10.62 -8.18
N MET A 236 -21.17 -10.47 -9.50
CA MET A 236 -20.45 -11.34 -10.42
C MET A 236 -18.93 -11.39 -10.11
N ILE A 237 -18.31 -10.23 -9.85
CA ILE A 237 -16.88 -10.16 -9.48
C ILE A 237 -16.63 -10.84 -8.13
N LEU A 238 -17.47 -10.56 -7.13
CA LEU A 238 -17.29 -11.10 -5.79
C LEU A 238 -17.52 -12.63 -5.74
N SER A 239 -18.48 -13.17 -6.52
CA SER A 239 -18.71 -14.62 -6.59
C SER A 239 -17.54 -15.40 -7.19
N SER A 240 -16.66 -14.74 -7.94
CA SER A 240 -15.42 -15.34 -8.47
C SER A 240 -14.24 -15.22 -7.48
N GLY A 241 -14.47 -14.82 -6.22
CA GLY A 241 -13.43 -14.66 -5.21
C GLY A 241 -12.54 -13.42 -5.40
N LYS A 242 -12.87 -12.55 -6.37
CA LYS A 242 -12.09 -11.35 -6.69
C LYS A 242 -12.60 -10.11 -5.94
N LYS A 243 -11.77 -9.06 -5.85
CA LYS A 243 -12.17 -7.81 -5.21
C LYS A 243 -12.82 -6.88 -6.22
N PHE A 244 -13.92 -6.25 -5.80
CA PHE A 244 -14.58 -5.20 -6.55
C PHE A 244 -14.09 -3.82 -6.11
N GLY A 245 -13.74 -2.98 -7.07
CA GLY A 245 -13.49 -1.56 -6.91
C GLY A 245 -14.48 -0.74 -7.76
N VAL A 246 -15.00 0.36 -7.21
CA VAL A 246 -15.73 1.33 -7.99
C VAL A 246 -14.78 2.39 -8.53
N ALA A 247 -14.87 2.71 -9.82
CA ALA A 247 -14.14 3.79 -10.47
C ALA A 247 -15.08 4.95 -10.81
N ILE A 248 -14.54 6.17 -10.77
CA ILE A 248 -15.27 7.38 -11.20
C ILE A 248 -14.37 8.31 -12.00
N THR A 249 -14.98 9.06 -12.93
CA THR A 249 -14.36 10.22 -13.55
C THR A 249 -14.65 11.48 -12.73
N LEU A 250 -13.90 12.57 -12.95
CA LEU A 250 -14.13 13.88 -12.32
C LEU A 250 -15.39 14.61 -12.82
N LYS A 251 -16.14 13.97 -13.73
CA LYS A 251 -17.46 14.45 -14.19
C LYS A 251 -18.60 13.93 -13.31
N THR A 252 -18.37 12.85 -12.55
CA THR A 252 -19.36 12.26 -11.66
C THR A 252 -19.26 12.82 -10.26
N PRO A 253 -20.27 13.52 -9.73
CA PRO A 253 -20.26 14.03 -8.36
C PRO A 253 -19.99 12.92 -7.33
N PRO A 254 -19.08 13.11 -6.37
CA PRO A 254 -18.66 12.07 -5.42
C PRO A 254 -19.82 11.47 -4.60
N LYS A 255 -20.83 12.28 -4.27
CA LYS A 255 -22.02 11.85 -3.50
C LYS A 255 -22.82 10.74 -4.18
N LYS A 256 -22.82 10.67 -5.52
CA LYS A 256 -23.60 9.68 -6.29
C LYS A 256 -23.17 8.24 -6.02
N ILE A 257 -21.89 8.00 -5.73
CA ILE A 257 -21.37 6.64 -5.57
C ILE A 257 -21.39 6.12 -4.12
N LEU A 258 -21.84 6.90 -3.14
CA LEU A 258 -21.75 6.54 -1.72
C LEU A 258 -22.42 5.20 -1.39
N LYS A 259 -23.56 4.89 -2.02
CA LYS A 259 -24.30 3.63 -1.80
C LYS A 259 -23.48 2.42 -2.24
N ILE A 260 -22.87 2.46 -3.42
CA ILE A 260 -22.03 1.36 -3.92
C ILE A 260 -20.67 1.32 -3.23
N LEU A 261 -20.10 2.47 -2.89
CA LEU A 261 -18.82 2.56 -2.19
C LEU A 261 -18.86 1.92 -0.79
N ARG A 262 -20.01 2.01 -0.08
CA ARG A 262 -20.20 1.29 1.19
C ARG A 262 -20.06 -0.23 1.08
N LYS A 263 -20.28 -0.77 -0.14
CA LYS A 263 -20.20 -2.20 -0.49
C LYS A 263 -18.92 -2.55 -1.24
N SER A 264 -18.00 -1.59 -1.39
CA SER A 264 -16.72 -1.75 -2.09
C SER A 264 -15.56 -1.62 -1.13
N SER A 265 -14.49 -2.38 -1.35
CA SER A 265 -13.23 -2.24 -0.62
C SER A 265 -12.20 -1.34 -1.33
N ASN A 266 -12.52 -0.88 -2.55
CA ASN A 266 -11.61 -0.10 -3.37
C ASN A 266 -12.37 0.99 -4.13
N LEU A 267 -11.79 2.18 -4.20
CA LEU A 267 -12.24 3.31 -4.99
C LEU A 267 -11.09 3.72 -5.92
N LEU A 268 -11.37 3.93 -7.19
CA LEU A 268 -10.45 4.54 -8.14
C LEU A 268 -11.01 5.88 -8.61
N ILE A 269 -10.18 6.91 -8.51
CA ILE A 269 -10.45 8.26 -9.04
C ILE A 269 -9.58 8.44 -10.26
N LEU A 270 -10.21 8.54 -11.43
CA LEU A 270 -9.52 8.83 -12.68
C LEU A 270 -9.27 10.34 -12.76
N SER A 271 -8.01 10.74 -12.60
CA SER A 271 -7.57 12.13 -12.43
C SER A 271 -7.14 12.82 -13.73
N ILE A 272 -7.66 12.35 -14.87
CA ILE A 272 -7.45 12.93 -16.20
C ILE A 272 -8.78 13.24 -16.86
N ASP A 273 -8.77 14.11 -17.87
CA ASP A 273 -10.00 14.58 -18.53
C ASP A 273 -10.53 13.60 -19.57
N ASP A 274 -9.64 12.97 -20.34
CA ASP A 274 -9.97 12.06 -21.42
C ASP A 274 -9.55 10.62 -21.11
N PRO A 275 -10.48 9.76 -20.65
CA PRO A 275 -10.16 8.36 -20.32
C PRO A 275 -9.53 7.59 -21.49
N GLY A 276 -8.55 6.74 -21.19
CA GLY A 276 -7.92 5.86 -22.17
C GLY A 276 -6.75 6.47 -22.94
N PHE A 277 -6.30 7.67 -22.60
CA PHE A 277 -5.09 8.29 -23.19
C PHE A 277 -4.04 8.49 -22.10
N SER A 278 -2.82 8.03 -22.33
CA SER A 278 -1.67 8.26 -21.43
C SER A 278 -1.03 9.64 -21.67
N GLY A 279 -0.18 10.06 -20.72
CA GLY A 279 0.60 11.29 -20.83
C GLY A 279 -0.15 12.59 -20.61
N GLN A 280 -1.40 12.53 -20.16
CA GLN A 280 -2.19 13.69 -19.78
C GLN A 280 -1.70 14.28 -18.45
N ARG A 281 -1.95 15.58 -18.26
CA ARG A 281 -1.70 16.27 -17.01
C ARG A 281 -2.72 15.84 -15.95
N PHE A 282 -2.28 15.86 -14.71
CA PHE A 282 -3.13 15.65 -13.54
C PHE A 282 -4.18 16.78 -13.45
N ASN A 283 -5.45 16.42 -13.33
CA ASN A 283 -6.52 17.36 -13.08
C ASN A 283 -6.67 17.60 -11.57
N PHE A 284 -6.37 18.81 -11.12
CA PHE A 284 -6.34 19.21 -9.71
C PHE A 284 -7.69 19.04 -8.97
N LYS A 285 -8.81 18.98 -9.69
CA LYS A 285 -10.12 18.65 -9.11
C LYS A 285 -10.12 17.29 -8.40
N ALA A 286 -9.19 16.40 -8.75
CA ALA A 286 -9.03 15.12 -8.06
C ALA A 286 -8.70 15.27 -6.56
N PHE A 287 -8.07 16.37 -6.14
CA PHE A 287 -7.81 16.64 -4.72
C PHE A 287 -9.11 16.82 -3.93
N ASP A 288 -10.08 17.57 -4.46
CA ASP A 288 -11.39 17.77 -3.83
C ASP A 288 -12.12 16.43 -3.64
N TYR A 289 -11.99 15.53 -4.63
CA TYR A 289 -12.57 14.18 -4.56
C TYR A 289 -11.89 13.33 -3.50
N VAL A 290 -10.55 13.34 -3.47
CA VAL A 290 -9.77 12.60 -2.46
C VAL A 290 -10.11 13.11 -1.06
N GLU A 291 -10.17 14.43 -0.86
CA GLU A 291 -10.54 15.05 0.41
C GLU A 291 -11.96 14.68 0.83
N PHE A 292 -12.94 14.79 -0.08
CA PHE A 292 -14.32 14.39 0.19
C PHE A 292 -14.40 12.93 0.68
N PHE A 293 -13.73 11.99 0.00
CA PHE A 293 -13.75 10.60 0.38
C PHE A 293 -12.95 10.32 1.66
N ASN A 294 -11.90 11.05 1.94
CA ASN A 294 -11.13 10.94 3.17
C ASN A 294 -11.93 11.39 4.41
N ASN A 295 -12.89 12.30 4.26
CA ASN A 295 -13.74 12.81 5.34
C ASN A 295 -14.97 11.93 5.62
N LEU A 296 -15.18 10.81 4.94
CA LEU A 296 -16.31 9.93 5.18
C LEU A 296 -16.16 9.14 6.48
N ASN A 297 -17.23 9.00 7.24
CA ASN A 297 -17.26 8.23 8.50
C ASN A 297 -16.94 6.72 8.31
N PHE A 298 -17.09 6.19 7.11
CA PHE A 298 -16.73 4.81 6.75
C PHE A 298 -15.44 4.69 5.92
N ARG A 299 -14.59 5.71 5.94
CA ARG A 299 -13.31 5.76 5.21
C ARG A 299 -12.41 4.54 5.46
N SER A 300 -12.49 3.94 6.63
CA SER A 300 -11.71 2.73 6.99
C SER A 300 -12.05 1.49 6.15
N LYS A 301 -13.20 1.45 5.47
CA LYS A 301 -13.70 0.27 4.75
C LYS A 301 -13.10 0.11 3.36
N PHE A 302 -12.51 1.15 2.76
CA PHE A 302 -12.00 1.14 1.40
C PHE A 302 -10.64 1.79 1.27
N ARG A 303 -9.93 1.51 0.17
CA ARG A 303 -8.70 2.20 -0.25
C ARG A 303 -9.03 3.15 -1.40
N ILE A 304 -8.35 4.29 -1.42
CA ILE A 304 -8.43 5.27 -2.52
C ILE A 304 -7.22 5.06 -3.41
N CYS A 305 -7.45 4.71 -4.67
CA CYS A 305 -6.48 4.70 -5.74
C CYS A 305 -6.69 5.92 -6.62
N VAL A 306 -5.63 6.61 -6.99
CA VAL A 306 -5.68 7.71 -7.96
C VAL A 306 -4.86 7.34 -9.18
N ASP A 307 -5.50 7.43 -10.35
CA ASP A 307 -4.95 7.04 -11.63
C ASP A 307 -5.02 8.19 -12.64
N GLY A 308 -3.89 8.48 -13.26
CA GLY A 308 -3.75 9.48 -14.31
C GLY A 308 -2.96 10.72 -13.91
N GLY A 309 -1.88 11.01 -14.61
CA GLY A 309 -1.07 12.23 -14.49
C GLY A 309 -0.30 12.39 -13.16
N VAL A 310 -0.23 11.34 -12.34
CA VAL A 310 0.50 11.40 -11.05
C VAL A 310 2.00 11.41 -11.32
N ASP A 311 2.66 12.49 -10.93
CA ASP A 311 4.11 12.67 -10.99
C ASP A 311 4.73 12.83 -9.58
N LYS A 312 6.05 13.08 -9.53
CA LYS A 312 6.82 13.26 -8.29
C LYS A 312 6.38 14.46 -7.43
N ASN A 313 5.70 15.46 -8.00
CA ASN A 313 5.22 16.62 -7.27
C ASN A 313 3.81 16.34 -6.72
N ILE A 314 2.95 15.80 -7.56
CA ILE A 314 1.57 15.43 -7.18
C ILE A 314 1.56 14.40 -6.04
N ILE A 315 2.40 13.36 -6.11
CA ILE A 315 2.41 12.31 -5.07
C ILE A 315 2.75 12.85 -3.66
N LYS A 316 3.49 13.96 -3.55
CA LYS A 316 3.85 14.60 -2.27
C LYS A 316 2.64 15.20 -1.54
N ILE A 317 1.67 15.70 -2.30
CA ILE A 317 0.51 16.42 -1.78
C ILE A 317 -0.79 15.63 -1.93
N LEU A 318 -0.73 14.41 -2.50
CA LEU A 318 -1.89 13.56 -2.74
C LEU A 318 -2.10 12.60 -1.55
N ASN A 319 -3.18 12.81 -0.79
CA ASN A 319 -3.57 11.97 0.34
C ASN A 319 -4.39 10.75 -0.10
N ALA A 320 -3.82 9.92 -0.98
CA ALA A 320 -4.41 8.66 -1.44
C ALA A 320 -3.66 7.45 -0.88
N ASP A 321 -4.33 6.30 -0.79
CA ASP A 321 -3.71 5.05 -0.33
C ASP A 321 -2.84 4.41 -1.42
N ASP A 322 -3.28 4.51 -2.67
CA ASP A 322 -2.61 3.93 -3.84
C ASP A 322 -2.52 4.99 -4.95
N VAL A 323 -1.44 4.95 -5.71
CA VAL A 323 -1.25 5.79 -6.88
C VAL A 323 -0.81 4.96 -8.07
N VAL A 324 -1.32 5.31 -9.24
CA VAL A 324 -0.94 4.72 -10.51
C VAL A 324 -0.20 5.77 -11.34
N SER A 325 0.95 5.42 -11.87
CA SER A 325 1.72 6.28 -12.75
C SER A 325 2.32 5.47 -13.90
N ASN A 326 2.27 6.01 -15.10
CA ASN A 326 2.83 5.39 -16.29
C ASN A 326 3.99 6.25 -16.83
N SER A 327 3.68 7.34 -17.52
CA SER A 327 4.64 8.17 -18.23
C SER A 327 5.74 8.76 -17.33
N ALA A 328 5.41 9.17 -16.12
CA ALA A 328 6.39 9.70 -15.17
C ALA A 328 7.40 8.64 -14.70
N ILE A 329 7.00 7.36 -14.65
CA ILE A 329 7.88 6.24 -14.27
C ILE A 329 8.59 5.69 -15.51
N LEU A 330 7.83 5.19 -16.49
CA LEU A 330 8.41 4.49 -17.65
C LEU A 330 9.17 5.42 -18.61
N GLY A 331 8.80 6.70 -18.65
CA GLY A 331 9.50 7.74 -19.41
C GLY A 331 10.75 8.31 -18.74
N SER A 332 11.06 7.91 -17.51
CA SER A 332 12.25 8.37 -16.79
C SER A 332 13.52 7.67 -17.28
N ASN A 333 14.69 8.28 -17.06
CA ASN A 333 15.99 7.67 -17.39
C ASN A 333 16.28 6.38 -16.61
N ASN A 334 15.68 6.22 -15.42
CA ASN A 334 15.82 5.01 -14.59
C ASN A 334 14.49 4.70 -13.92
N PRO A 335 13.59 3.96 -14.58
CA PRO A 335 12.27 3.63 -14.07
C PRO A 335 12.26 2.92 -12.71
N ALA A 336 13.20 2.01 -12.45
CA ALA A 336 13.30 1.33 -11.16
C ALA A 336 13.65 2.28 -10.01
N ASP A 337 14.56 3.24 -10.22
CA ASP A 337 14.89 4.29 -9.23
C ASP A 337 13.71 5.26 -9.06
N GLU A 338 12.98 5.55 -10.14
CA GLU A 338 11.81 6.44 -10.07
C GLU A 338 10.67 5.81 -9.25
N ILE A 339 10.39 4.51 -9.43
CA ILE A 339 9.46 3.77 -8.57
C ILE A 339 9.89 3.87 -7.10
N ALA A 340 11.18 3.64 -6.80
CA ALA A 340 11.69 3.74 -5.44
C ALA A 340 11.56 5.15 -4.85
N LYS A 341 11.72 6.21 -5.68
CA LYS A 341 11.45 7.60 -5.27
C LYS A 341 9.99 7.83 -4.95
N PHE A 342 9.08 7.34 -5.81
CA PHE A 342 7.64 7.43 -5.55
C PHE A 342 7.25 6.73 -4.26
N GLN A 343 7.73 5.49 -4.05
CA GLN A 343 7.50 4.72 -2.82
C GLN A 343 8.09 5.39 -1.56
N ALA A 344 9.23 6.11 -1.71
CA ALA A 344 9.88 6.81 -0.63
C ALA A 344 9.32 8.23 -0.36
N THR A 345 8.41 8.72 -1.22
CA THR A 345 7.86 10.07 -1.08
C THR A 345 6.93 10.14 0.11
N LYS A 346 7.16 11.13 0.98
CA LYS A 346 6.29 11.46 2.11
C LYS A 346 5.17 12.39 1.67
N TYR A 347 4.01 12.24 2.30
CA TYR A 347 2.91 13.19 2.17
C TYR A 347 3.23 14.46 2.97
N ASN A 348 3.15 15.62 2.31
CA ASN A 348 3.51 16.93 2.85
C ASN A 348 2.28 17.86 2.93
N GLY A 349 1.07 17.33 3.11
CA GLY A 349 -0.15 18.12 3.26
C GLY A 349 -0.67 18.18 4.68
#